data_e35bcd81abf5779b8749ffd87f7941be
#
_entry.id   e35bcd81abf5779b8749ffd87f7941be
#
_cell.length_a   1.000
_cell.length_b   1.000
_cell.length_c   1.000
_cell.angle_alpha   90.00
_cell.angle_beta   90.00
_cell.angle_gamma   90.00
#
_symmetry.space_group_name_H-M   'P 1'
#
loop_
_entity.id
_entity.type
_entity.pdbx_description
1 polymer ?
#
loop_
_entity_poly.entity_id
_entity_poly.type
_entity_poly.pdbx_seq_one_letter_code
_entity_poly.pdbx_strand_id
1 'polypeptide(L)' 'MTQGTIKSVRDDRGFGFIRADGETQDVFFHSSSVEGTVFEQLREGDRVEFTLGTDPRNPGRSRAEHVRPVEAE' A
#
# COMPACT_ATOMS: atom_id res chain seq x y z
N MET A 1 -7.11 11.19 0.77
CA MET A 1 -6.34 9.95 0.62
C MET A 1 -6.83 8.94 1.64
N THR A 2 -6.72 7.69 1.28
CA THR A 2 -7.18 6.60 2.14
C THR A 2 -6.05 6.17 3.06
N GLN A 3 -6.35 5.89 4.31
CA GLN A 3 -5.37 5.38 5.26
C GLN A 3 -5.58 3.90 5.47
N GLY A 4 -4.50 3.20 5.77
CA GLY A 4 -4.57 1.78 6.04
C GLY A 4 -3.34 1.29 6.76
N THR A 5 -3.30 -0.03 6.97
CA THR A 5 -2.19 -0.69 7.66
C THR A 5 -1.61 -1.74 6.72
N ILE A 6 -0.28 -1.82 6.69
CA ILE A 6 0.38 -2.83 5.86
C ILE A 6 0.14 -4.21 6.46
N LYS A 7 -0.41 -5.09 5.66
CA LYS A 7 -0.70 -6.46 6.07
C LYS A 7 0.46 -7.39 5.77
N SER A 8 1.13 -7.18 4.64
CA SER A 8 2.31 -7.97 4.30
C SER A 8 3.17 -7.20 3.34
N VAL A 9 4.48 -7.52 3.35
CA VAL A 9 5.46 -6.90 2.47
C VAL A 9 6.36 -8.03 1.96
N ARG A 10 6.55 -8.05 0.65
CA ARG A 10 7.43 -9.03 -0.01
C ARG A 10 8.61 -8.28 -0.60
N ASP A 11 9.66 -8.10 0.19
CA ASP A 11 10.84 -7.34 -0.24
C ASP A 11 11.50 -7.96 -1.46
N ASP A 12 11.51 -9.28 -1.51
CA ASP A 12 12.16 -9.99 -2.59
C ASP A 12 11.40 -9.88 -3.90
N ARG A 13 10.13 -9.54 -3.84
CA ARG A 13 9.29 -9.43 -5.02
C ARG A 13 8.88 -8.00 -5.33
N GLY A 14 9.10 -7.09 -4.41
CA GLY A 14 8.82 -5.68 -4.62
C GLY A 14 7.34 -5.32 -4.58
N PHE A 15 6.55 -6.03 -3.80
CA PHE A 15 5.13 -5.69 -3.64
C PHE A 15 4.66 -6.01 -2.23
N GLY A 16 3.45 -5.56 -1.92
CA GLY A 16 2.85 -5.85 -0.63
C GLY A 16 1.35 -5.63 -0.68
N PHE A 17 0.73 -5.76 0.48
CA PHE A 17 -0.71 -5.59 0.62
C PHE A 17 -1.00 -4.66 1.79
N ILE A 18 -1.99 -3.79 1.59
CA ILE A 18 -2.44 -2.82 2.60
C ILE A 18 -3.92 -3.08 2.86
N ARG A 19 -4.30 -3.12 4.13
CA ARG A 19 -5.71 -3.15 4.48
C ARG A 19 -6.17 -1.73 4.78
N ALA A 20 -7.05 -1.20 3.94
CA ALA A 20 -7.60 0.13 4.16
C ALA A 20 -8.51 0.13 5.38
N ASP A 21 -8.54 1.24 6.10
CA ASP A 21 -9.38 1.36 7.28
C ASP A 21 -10.85 1.20 6.87
N GLY A 22 -11.55 0.36 7.60
CA GLY A 22 -12.96 0.10 7.33
C GLY A 22 -13.22 -0.92 6.24
N GLU A 23 -12.18 -1.43 5.60
CA GLU A 23 -12.32 -2.41 4.52
C GLU A 23 -11.93 -3.79 5.01
N THR A 24 -12.48 -4.82 4.36
CA THR A 24 -12.17 -6.19 4.70
C THR A 24 -11.25 -6.86 3.69
N GLN A 25 -10.93 -6.16 2.60
CA GLN A 25 -10.07 -6.71 1.55
C GLN A 25 -8.74 -5.99 1.54
N ASP A 26 -7.70 -6.73 1.20
CA ASP A 26 -6.37 -6.17 1.07
C ASP A 26 -6.23 -5.52 -0.30
N VAL A 27 -5.46 -4.44 -0.34
CA VAL A 27 -5.18 -3.70 -1.56
C VAL A 27 -3.72 -3.93 -1.92
N PHE A 28 -3.49 -4.36 -3.15
CA PHE A 28 -2.14 -4.59 -3.66
C PHE A 28 -1.42 -3.26 -3.87
N PHE A 29 -0.12 -3.22 -3.56
CA PHE A 29 0.71 -2.09 -3.96
C PHE A 29 2.08 -2.60 -4.39
N HIS A 30 2.68 -1.88 -5.32
CA HIS A 30 4.01 -2.21 -5.84
C HIS A 30 5.02 -1.23 -5.28
N SER A 31 6.30 -1.65 -5.23
CA SER A 31 7.35 -0.79 -4.70
C SER A 31 7.46 0.53 -5.47
N SER A 32 7.14 0.52 -6.76
CA SER A 32 7.19 1.74 -7.57
C SER A 32 6.11 2.75 -7.17
N SER A 33 5.12 2.34 -6.40
CA SER A 33 4.06 3.24 -5.93
C SER A 33 4.38 3.90 -4.60
N VAL A 34 5.50 3.55 -3.99
CA VAL A 34 5.87 4.09 -2.67
C VAL A 34 6.55 5.43 -2.85
N GLU A 35 6.08 6.43 -2.09
CA GLU A 35 6.61 7.80 -2.11
C GLU A 35 6.97 8.22 -0.70
N GLY A 36 7.87 9.18 -0.59
CA GLY A 36 8.26 9.73 0.70
C GLY A 36 9.17 8.85 1.52
N THR A 37 9.38 7.64 1.08
CA THR A 37 10.27 6.68 1.73
C THR A 37 10.60 5.62 0.70
N VAL A 38 11.48 4.68 1.06
CA VAL A 38 11.78 3.56 0.19
C VAL A 38 10.97 2.34 0.64
N PHE A 39 10.70 1.45 -0.31
CA PHE A 39 9.87 0.28 -0.05
C PHE A 39 10.44 -0.57 1.10
N GLU A 40 11.76 -0.68 1.18
CA GLU A 40 12.42 -1.49 2.20
C GLU A 40 12.23 -0.97 3.62
N GLN A 41 11.78 0.26 3.76
CA GLN A 41 11.50 0.84 5.08
C GLN A 41 10.12 0.46 5.59
N LEU A 42 9.27 -0.06 4.73
CA LEU A 42 7.90 -0.42 5.12
C LEU A 42 7.89 -1.83 5.71
N ARG A 43 7.08 -2.01 6.75
CA ARG A 43 6.97 -3.28 7.45
C ARG A 43 5.52 -3.56 7.79
N GLU A 44 5.23 -4.81 8.09
CA GLU A 44 3.89 -5.20 8.51
C GLU A 44 3.51 -4.42 9.76
N GLY A 45 2.28 -3.92 9.76
CA GLY A 45 1.77 -3.15 10.87
C GLY A 45 1.96 -1.64 10.74
N ASP A 46 2.75 -1.20 9.75
CA ASP A 46 2.95 0.23 9.54
C ASP A 46 1.68 0.88 9.01
N ARG A 47 1.46 2.12 9.46
CA ARG A 47 0.34 2.92 8.95
C ARG A 47 0.80 3.69 7.73
N VAL A 48 -0.01 3.65 6.70
CA VAL A 48 0.27 4.35 5.45
C VAL A 48 -0.98 5.05 4.95
N GLU A 49 -0.78 6.02 4.07
CA GLU A 49 -1.88 6.60 3.32
C GLU A 49 -1.58 6.43 1.83
N PHE A 50 -2.62 6.35 1.06
CA PHE A 50 -2.48 6.05 -0.37
C PHE A 50 -3.74 6.46 -1.11
N THR A 51 -3.64 6.47 -2.43
CA THR A 51 -4.76 6.72 -3.33
C THR A 51 -5.16 5.39 -3.96
N LEU A 52 -6.45 5.09 -3.94
CA LEU A 52 -6.95 3.89 -4.62
C LEU A 52 -7.02 4.15 -6.11
N GLY A 53 -6.47 3.21 -6.87
CA GLY A 53 -6.53 3.26 -8.32
C GLY A 53 -6.97 1.91 -8.88
N THR A 54 -7.18 1.86 -10.18
CA THR A 54 -7.54 0.64 -10.86
C THR A 54 -6.31 0.04 -11.51
N ASP A 55 -6.11 -1.26 -11.34
CA ASP A 55 -5.01 -1.97 -11.98
C ASP A 55 -5.26 -1.97 -13.48
N PRO A 56 -4.37 -1.37 -14.29
CA PRO A 56 -4.60 -1.33 -15.73
C PRO A 56 -4.57 -2.69 -16.40
N ARG A 57 -3.93 -3.68 -15.79
CA ARG A 57 -3.89 -5.03 -16.32
C ARG A 57 -5.08 -5.86 -15.91
N ASN A 58 -5.76 -5.44 -14.84
CA ASN A 58 -6.88 -6.18 -14.31
C ASN A 58 -7.90 -5.18 -13.79
N PRO A 59 -8.79 -4.67 -14.67
CA PRO A 59 -9.70 -3.60 -14.29
C PRO A 59 -10.62 -3.91 -13.11
N GLY A 60 -10.80 -5.18 -12.80
CA GLY A 60 -11.62 -5.58 -11.66
C GLY A 60 -10.90 -5.53 -10.33
N ARG A 61 -9.63 -5.13 -10.31
CA ARG A 61 -8.81 -5.12 -9.09
C ARG A 61 -8.34 -3.72 -8.79
N SER A 62 -8.44 -3.33 -7.53
CA SER A 62 -7.90 -2.05 -7.07
C SER A 62 -6.46 -2.22 -6.64
N ARG A 63 -5.70 -1.14 -6.77
CA ARG A 63 -4.34 -1.11 -6.26
C ARG A 63 -4.11 0.23 -5.57
N ALA A 64 -3.12 0.25 -4.67
CA ALA A 64 -2.74 1.48 -3.99
C ALA A 64 -1.69 2.21 -4.80
N GLU A 65 -1.85 3.53 -4.91
CA GLU A 65 -0.90 4.41 -5.59
C GLU A 65 -0.51 5.51 -4.63
N HIS A 66 0.67 6.10 -4.86
CA HIS A 66 1.16 7.19 -4.02
C HIS A 66 1.16 6.79 -2.55
N VAL A 67 1.68 5.58 -2.28
CA VAL A 67 1.73 5.04 -0.92
C VAL A 67 2.83 5.75 -0.15
N ARG A 68 2.50 6.28 1.02
CA ARG A 68 3.49 6.91 1.87
C ARG A 68 3.15 6.69 3.33
N PRO A 69 4.17 6.71 4.20
CA PRO A 69 3.91 6.47 5.61
C PRO A 69 3.12 7.62 6.21
N VAL A 70 2.21 7.26 7.12
CA VAL A 70 1.52 8.26 7.92
C VAL A 70 2.47 8.63 9.05
N GLU A 71 2.77 9.92 9.17
CA GLU A 71 3.67 10.35 10.21
C GLU A 71 2.98 10.24 11.55
N ALA A 72 3.65 9.57 12.49
CA ALA A 72 3.14 9.45 13.83
C ALA A 72 3.44 10.73 14.61
N GLU A 73 2.48 11.15 15.37
CA GLU A 73 2.64 12.32 16.22
C GLU A 73 3.10 11.93 17.60
#